data_301b6e2a4d0452ce94e943946ff4dfd1
#
_entry.id   301b6e2a4d0452ce94e943946ff4dfd1
#
_cell.length_a   1.000
_cell.length_b   1.000
_cell.length_c   1.000
_cell.angle_alpha   90.00
_cell.angle_beta   90.00
_cell.angle_gamma   90.00
#
_symmetry.space_group_name_H-M   'P 1'
#
loop_
_entity.id
_entity.type
_entity.pdbx_description
1 polymer ?
#
loop_
_entity_poly.entity_id
_entity_poly.type
_entity_poly.pdbx_seq_one_letter_code
_entity_poly.pdbx_strand_id
1 'polypeptide(L)'
;MIFVIAMIIIKITMPAIEKKRLFIPKNLTIDTWIGLFLVINYGANLLPWVEVTRCTFIYHYMSAVVFTFIAIAWFVDQCLLSYYRQLRVIGVTITFIIVAAFIFWMPIYLGLPLSSDGYRMRMWFSSWI
;
A
#
# COMPACT_ATOMS: atom_id res chain seq x y z
N MET A 1 0.82 2.11 3.41
CA MET A 1 0.45 1.90 4.83
C MET A 1 -0.17 3.12 5.50
N ILE A 2 0.41 4.32 5.41
CA ILE A 2 -0.12 5.55 6.04
C ILE A 2 -1.60 5.78 5.71
N PHE A 3 -2.01 5.64 4.45
CA PHE A 3 -3.42 5.78 4.05
C PHE A 3 -4.36 4.74 4.69
N VAL A 4 -3.89 3.50 4.87
CA VAL A 4 -4.66 2.44 5.54
C VAL A 4 -4.85 2.79 7.02
N ILE A 5 -3.79 3.25 7.68
CA ILE A 5 -3.84 3.72 9.07
C ILE A 5 -4.79 4.90 9.21
N ALA A 6 -4.70 5.89 8.31
CA ALA A 6 -5.60 7.05 8.31
C ALA A 6 -7.06 6.62 8.13
N MET A 7 -7.37 5.71 7.21
CA MET A 7 -8.72 5.19 7.02
C MET A 7 -9.25 4.44 8.26
N ILE A 8 -8.41 3.65 8.92
CA ILE A 8 -8.79 2.96 10.17
C ILE A 8 -9.12 3.99 11.25
N ILE A 9 -8.26 5.00 11.42
CA ILE A 9 -8.47 6.08 12.40
C ILE A 9 -9.78 6.80 12.11
N ILE A 10 -10.04 7.19 10.86
CA ILE A 10 -11.27 7.86 10.46
C ILE A 10 -12.49 6.98 10.75
N LYS A 11 -12.48 5.70 10.38
CA LYS A 11 -13.59 4.78 10.62
C LYS A 11 -13.88 4.54 12.11
N ILE A 12 -12.86 4.63 12.97
CA ILE A 12 -13.02 4.50 14.43
C ILE A 12 -13.48 5.80 15.07
N THR A 13 -12.95 6.95 14.65
CA THR A 13 -13.19 8.25 15.31
C THR A 13 -14.47 8.93 14.87
N MET A 14 -14.87 8.81 13.59
CA MET A 14 -16.08 9.47 13.08
C MET A 14 -17.35 9.08 13.83
N PRO A 15 -17.68 7.79 14.06
CA PRO A 15 -18.87 7.42 14.82
C PRO A 15 -18.77 7.80 16.30
N ALA A 16 -17.57 7.94 16.86
CA ALA A 16 -17.37 8.39 18.24
C ALA A 16 -17.66 9.88 18.42
N ILE A 17 -17.35 10.71 17.42
CA ILE A 17 -17.61 12.16 17.40
C ILE A 17 -19.12 12.42 17.25
N GLU A 18 -19.81 11.67 16.37
CA GLU A 18 -21.22 11.88 16.06
C GLU A 18 -22.16 11.50 17.22
N LYS A 19 -21.79 10.53 18.06
CA LYS A 19 -22.63 10.02 19.17
C LYS A 19 -22.24 10.49 20.56
N LYS A 20 -21.25 11.38 20.73
CA LYS A 20 -20.80 11.87 22.06
C LYS A 20 -20.57 10.77 23.12
N ARG A 21 -20.42 9.52 22.73
CA ARG A 21 -20.07 8.41 23.61
C ARG A 21 -18.81 7.73 23.06
N LEU A 22 -17.78 7.64 23.90
CA LEU A 22 -16.65 6.74 23.72
C LEU A 22 -17.18 5.28 23.75
N PHE A 23 -17.80 4.89 22.67
CA PHE A 23 -18.27 3.52 22.49
C PHE A 23 -17.30 2.85 21.54
N ILE A 24 -16.47 1.96 22.07
CA ILE A 24 -15.81 0.97 21.25
C ILE A 24 -16.96 0.23 20.56
N PRO A 25 -17.10 0.33 19.23
CA PRO A 25 -18.19 -0.35 18.55
C PRO A 25 -18.05 -1.84 18.84
N LYS A 26 -19.10 -2.44 19.40
CA LYS A 26 -19.16 -3.85 19.82
C LYS A 26 -18.93 -4.82 18.65
N ASN A 27 -19.02 -4.31 17.42
CA ASN A 27 -18.67 -5.00 16.18
C ASN A 27 -17.79 -4.06 15.36
N LEU A 28 -16.48 -4.27 15.40
CA LEU A 28 -15.59 -3.72 14.38
C LEU A 28 -16.11 -4.25 13.02
N THR A 29 -16.34 -3.33 12.09
CA THR A 29 -16.72 -3.74 10.73
C THR A 29 -15.61 -4.61 10.15
N ILE A 30 -15.98 -5.58 9.28
CA ILE A 30 -15.02 -6.48 8.61
C ILE A 30 -13.86 -5.69 7.99
N ASP A 31 -14.17 -4.55 7.38
CA ASP A 31 -13.16 -3.67 6.79
C ASP A 31 -12.11 -3.16 7.80
N THR A 32 -12.52 -2.85 9.02
CA THR A 32 -11.60 -2.40 10.06
C THR A 32 -10.69 -3.54 10.51
N TRP A 33 -11.22 -4.75 10.59
CA TRP A 33 -10.44 -5.95 10.88
C TRP A 33 -9.41 -6.24 9.78
N ILE A 34 -9.80 -6.13 8.51
CA ILE A 34 -8.86 -6.29 7.37
C ILE A 34 -7.75 -5.24 7.46
N GLY A 35 -8.10 -3.97 7.65
CA GLY A 35 -7.11 -2.91 7.79
C GLY A 35 -6.14 -3.14 8.95
N LEU A 36 -6.66 -3.53 10.12
CA LEU A 36 -5.85 -3.84 11.30
C LEU A 36 -4.91 -5.03 11.05
N PHE A 37 -5.42 -6.10 10.45
CA PHE A 37 -4.63 -7.25 10.04
C PHE A 37 -3.45 -6.85 9.14
N LEU A 38 -3.70 -6.03 8.12
CA LEU A 38 -2.67 -5.57 7.19
C LEU A 38 -1.59 -4.74 7.89
N VAL A 39 -1.98 -3.82 8.78
CA VAL A 39 -1.04 -2.95 9.51
C VAL A 39 -0.19 -3.76 10.48
N ILE A 40 -0.80 -4.66 11.26
CA ILE A 40 -0.08 -5.49 12.24
C ILE A 40 0.92 -6.41 11.52
N ASN A 41 0.49 -7.09 10.46
CA ASN A 41 1.38 -8.01 9.76
C ASN A 41 2.49 -7.27 9.01
N TYR A 42 2.22 -6.11 8.42
CA TYR A 42 3.26 -5.27 7.85
C TYR A 42 4.29 -4.87 8.90
N GLY A 43 3.83 -4.37 10.06
CA GLY A 43 4.70 -3.99 11.16
C GLY A 43 5.50 -5.17 11.70
N ALA A 44 4.87 -6.31 11.95
CA ALA A 44 5.53 -7.51 12.45
C ALA A 44 6.63 -8.03 11.52
N ASN A 45 6.47 -7.86 10.21
CA ASN A 45 7.48 -8.24 9.22
C ASN A 45 8.56 -7.18 9.01
N LEU A 46 8.30 -5.91 9.29
CA LEU A 46 9.24 -4.81 9.08
C LEU A 46 10.07 -4.50 10.34
N LEU A 47 9.43 -4.44 11.52
CA LEU A 47 10.06 -4.00 12.77
C LEU A 47 11.34 -4.76 13.14
N PRO A 48 11.44 -6.10 13.01
CA PRO A 48 12.66 -6.83 13.34
C PRO A 48 13.89 -6.35 12.55
N TRP A 49 13.67 -5.82 11.34
CA TRP A 49 14.76 -5.37 10.46
C TRP A 49 15.20 -3.93 10.72
N VAL A 50 14.40 -3.13 11.44
CA VAL A 50 14.74 -1.74 11.80
C VAL A 50 15.89 -1.69 12.81
N GLU A 51 15.98 -2.68 13.69
CA GLU A 51 17.02 -2.77 14.72
C GLU A 51 18.33 -3.44 14.24
N VAL A 52 18.33 -3.99 13.02
CA VAL A 52 19.49 -4.68 12.48
C VAL A 52 20.50 -3.67 11.98
N THR A 53 21.67 -3.59 12.63
CA THR A 53 22.75 -2.64 12.30
C THR A 53 23.66 -3.08 11.16
N ARG A 54 23.56 -4.34 10.72
CA ARG A 54 24.32 -4.87 9.57
C ARG A 54 23.57 -4.66 8.24
N CYS A 55 24.25 -4.83 7.12
CA CYS A 55 23.66 -4.73 5.78
C CYS A 55 22.42 -5.61 5.66
N THR A 56 21.26 -4.99 5.50
CA THR A 56 20.00 -5.67 5.21
C THR A 56 19.79 -5.72 3.70
N PHE A 57 19.59 -6.93 3.18
CA PHE A 57 19.30 -7.12 1.76
C PHE A 57 17.81 -6.94 1.48
N ILE A 58 17.48 -6.57 0.25
CA ILE A 58 16.11 -6.28 -0.18
C ILE A 58 15.12 -7.45 0.07
N TYR A 59 15.59 -8.69 0.06
CA TYR A 59 14.74 -9.85 0.31
C TYR A 59 14.17 -9.89 1.74
N HIS A 60 14.81 -9.25 2.71
CA HIS A 60 14.26 -9.12 4.07
C HIS A 60 13.01 -8.24 4.10
N TYR A 61 12.89 -7.32 3.16
CA TYR A 61 11.72 -6.44 3.01
C TYR A 61 10.59 -7.11 2.20
N MET A 62 10.87 -8.16 1.43
CA MET A 62 9.89 -8.78 0.54
C MET A 62 8.65 -9.29 1.26
N SER A 63 8.78 -9.85 2.47
CA SER A 63 7.63 -10.30 3.26
C SER A 63 6.69 -9.15 3.62
N ALA A 64 7.23 -7.99 4.00
CA ALA A 64 6.44 -6.80 4.29
C ALA A 64 5.78 -6.20 3.03
N VAL A 65 6.45 -6.28 1.87
CA VAL A 65 5.93 -5.77 0.58
C VAL A 65 4.64 -6.46 0.17
N VAL A 66 4.49 -7.76 0.43
CA VAL A 66 3.25 -8.49 0.12
C VAL A 66 2.04 -7.83 0.80
N PHE A 67 2.17 -7.49 2.09
CA PHE A 67 1.10 -6.80 2.83
C PHE A 67 0.87 -5.38 2.30
N THR A 68 1.90 -4.73 1.76
CA THR A 68 1.73 -3.42 1.09
C THR A 68 0.90 -3.54 -0.17
N PHE A 69 1.13 -4.55 -1.01
CA PHE A 69 0.33 -4.78 -2.22
C PHE A 69 -1.13 -5.09 -1.89
N ILE A 70 -1.37 -5.96 -0.91
CA ILE A 70 -2.74 -6.25 -0.45
C ILE A 70 -3.41 -4.99 0.10
N ALA A 71 -2.67 -4.15 0.84
CA ALA A 71 -3.18 -2.89 1.38
C ALA A 71 -3.55 -1.89 0.27
N ILE A 72 -2.76 -1.81 -0.80
CA ILE A 72 -3.07 -0.97 -1.97
C ILE A 72 -4.34 -1.49 -2.66
N ALA A 73 -4.44 -2.80 -2.90
CA ALA A 73 -5.60 -3.41 -3.52
C ALA A 73 -6.87 -3.16 -2.68
N TRP A 74 -6.81 -3.37 -1.38
CA TRP A 74 -7.92 -3.09 -0.47
C TRP A 74 -8.30 -1.60 -0.46
N PHE A 75 -7.32 -0.70 -0.46
CA PHE A 75 -7.57 0.75 -0.52
C PHE A 75 -8.28 1.15 -1.82
N VAL A 76 -7.82 0.63 -2.96
CA VAL A 76 -8.45 0.86 -4.27
C VAL A 76 -9.88 0.34 -4.26
N ASP A 77 -10.13 -0.86 -3.72
CA ASP A 77 -11.47 -1.43 -3.60
C ASP A 77 -12.40 -0.52 -2.77
N GLN A 78 -11.95 -0.03 -1.62
CA GLN A 78 -12.71 0.93 -0.80
C GLN A 78 -13.01 2.23 -1.56
N CYS A 79 -12.08 2.71 -2.39
CA CYS A 79 -12.29 3.88 -3.22
C CYS A 79 -13.33 3.64 -4.32
N LEU A 80 -13.28 2.49 -4.99
CA LEU A 80 -14.19 2.12 -6.07
C LEU A 80 -15.62 1.87 -5.57
N LEU A 81 -15.77 1.25 -4.39
CA LEU A 81 -17.05 1.01 -3.75
C LEU A 81 -17.65 2.26 -3.09
N SER A 82 -16.90 3.35 -2.99
CA SER A 82 -17.36 4.57 -2.34
C SER A 82 -18.54 5.20 -3.07
N TYR A 83 -19.48 5.76 -2.28
CA TYR A 83 -20.58 6.57 -2.79
C TYR A 83 -20.09 7.86 -3.47
N TYR A 84 -18.97 8.44 -2.99
CA TYR A 84 -18.44 9.69 -3.51
C TYR A 84 -17.71 9.48 -4.84
N ARG A 85 -18.17 10.17 -5.90
CA ARG A 85 -17.58 10.12 -7.25
C ARG A 85 -16.08 10.45 -7.23
N GLN A 86 -15.66 11.39 -6.39
CA GLN A 86 -14.26 11.81 -6.28
C GLN A 86 -13.35 10.66 -5.83
N LEU A 87 -13.77 9.86 -4.83
CA LEU A 87 -13.01 8.71 -4.38
C LEU A 87 -12.92 7.62 -5.44
N ARG A 88 -14.00 7.38 -6.21
CA ARG A 88 -13.96 6.44 -7.34
C ARG A 88 -12.95 6.87 -8.39
N VAL A 89 -12.89 8.17 -8.72
CA VAL A 89 -11.90 8.70 -9.67
C VAL A 89 -10.48 8.44 -9.14
N ILE A 90 -10.22 8.66 -7.84
CA ILE A 90 -8.92 8.36 -7.22
C ILE A 90 -8.58 6.88 -7.37
N GLY A 91 -9.50 5.97 -7.06
CA GLY A 91 -9.28 4.52 -7.20
C GLY A 91 -8.92 4.12 -8.64
N VAL A 92 -9.67 4.62 -9.62
CA VAL A 92 -9.39 4.38 -11.05
C VAL A 92 -8.03 4.95 -11.44
N THR A 93 -7.70 6.18 -11.03
CA THR A 93 -6.41 6.82 -11.34
C THR A 93 -5.24 6.02 -10.78
N ILE A 94 -5.32 5.57 -9.52
CA ILE A 94 -4.27 4.73 -8.91
C ILE A 94 -4.10 3.45 -9.70
N THR A 95 -5.18 2.78 -10.08
CA THR A 95 -5.12 1.55 -10.89
C THR A 95 -4.41 1.80 -12.22
N PHE A 96 -4.76 2.89 -12.92
CA PHE A 96 -4.08 3.25 -14.17
C PHE A 96 -2.59 3.53 -13.97
N ILE A 97 -2.21 4.23 -12.90
CA ILE A 97 -0.80 4.51 -12.58
C ILE A 97 -0.03 3.19 -12.34
N ILE A 98 -0.62 2.26 -11.59
CA ILE A 98 0.02 0.95 -11.32
C ILE A 98 0.22 0.18 -12.62
N VAL A 99 -0.80 0.11 -13.48
CA VAL A 99 -0.72 -0.59 -14.79
C VAL A 99 0.33 0.08 -15.69
N ALA A 100 0.32 1.42 -15.77
CA ALA A 100 1.31 2.16 -16.57
C ALA A 100 2.73 1.94 -16.05
N ALA A 101 2.95 1.97 -14.73
CA ALA A 101 4.24 1.67 -14.13
C ALA A 101 4.68 0.24 -14.43
N PHE A 102 3.78 -0.73 -14.31
CA PHE A 102 4.09 -2.12 -14.64
C PHE A 102 4.54 -2.28 -16.10
N ILE A 103 3.79 -1.69 -17.05
CA ILE A 103 4.14 -1.73 -18.48
C ILE A 103 5.49 -1.03 -18.73
N PHE A 104 5.74 0.10 -18.06
CA PHE A 104 6.98 0.85 -18.21
C PHE A 104 8.21 0.03 -17.78
N TRP A 105 8.14 -0.67 -16.63
CA TRP A 105 9.24 -1.49 -16.13
C TRP A 105 9.22 -2.96 -16.57
N MET A 106 8.15 -3.40 -17.26
CA MET A 106 7.98 -4.78 -17.73
C MET A 106 9.20 -5.32 -18.49
N PRO A 107 9.85 -4.56 -19.40
CA PRO A 107 11.01 -5.08 -20.13
C PRO A 107 12.19 -5.44 -19.22
N ILE A 108 12.39 -4.71 -18.11
CA ILE A 108 13.44 -5.03 -17.13
C ILE A 108 13.09 -6.31 -16.36
N TYR A 109 11.84 -6.44 -15.90
CA TYR A 109 11.40 -7.63 -15.14
C TYR A 109 11.43 -8.91 -15.97
N LEU A 110 11.14 -8.81 -17.27
CA LEU A 110 11.12 -9.95 -18.18
C LEU A 110 12.46 -10.19 -18.90
N GLY A 111 13.49 -9.35 -18.67
CA GLY A 111 14.78 -9.48 -19.34
C GLY A 111 14.71 -9.26 -20.85
N LEU A 112 13.78 -8.43 -21.32
CA LEU A 112 13.64 -8.14 -22.75
C LEU A 112 14.77 -7.23 -23.23
N PRO A 113 15.20 -7.37 -24.51
CA PRO A 113 16.25 -6.54 -25.06
C PRO A 113 15.83 -5.06 -25.02
N LEU A 114 16.65 -4.22 -24.38
CA LEU A 114 16.48 -2.79 -24.26
C LEU A 114 17.64 -2.08 -24.91
N SER A 115 17.36 -0.94 -25.58
CA SER A 115 18.41 0.00 -25.99
C SER A 115 19.07 0.63 -24.76
N SER A 116 20.32 1.09 -24.91
CA SER A 116 21.06 1.78 -23.84
C SER A 116 20.26 2.96 -23.24
N ASP A 117 19.61 3.73 -24.09
CA ASP A 117 18.79 4.88 -23.67
C ASP A 117 17.50 4.41 -22.97
N GLY A 118 16.87 3.36 -23.47
CA GLY A 118 15.69 2.77 -22.85
C GLY A 118 15.96 2.21 -21.45
N TYR A 119 17.17 1.67 -21.24
CA TYR A 119 17.63 1.24 -19.91
C TYR A 119 17.84 2.44 -18.96
N ARG A 120 18.57 3.46 -19.41
CA ARG A 120 18.82 4.67 -18.61
C ARG A 120 17.55 5.40 -18.18
N MET A 121 16.54 5.48 -19.03
CA MET A 121 15.26 6.09 -18.69
C MET A 121 14.52 5.39 -17.54
N ARG A 122 14.80 4.11 -17.29
CA ARG A 122 14.18 3.31 -16.24
C ARG A 122 14.98 3.23 -14.96
N MET A 123 16.27 3.57 -15.03
CA MET A 123 17.16 3.63 -13.88
C MET A 123 17.16 5.04 -13.28
N TRP A 124 16.20 5.27 -12.37
CA TRP A 124 16.00 6.59 -11.76
C TRP A 124 17.01 6.93 -10.66
N PHE A 125 17.65 5.92 -10.10
CA PHE A 125 18.65 6.11 -9.05
C PHE A 125 20.00 5.53 -9.50
N SER A 126 21.06 6.32 -9.35
CA SER A 126 22.43 5.89 -9.66
C SER A 126 22.91 4.70 -8.83
N SER A 127 22.30 4.47 -7.67
CA SER A 127 22.59 3.34 -6.78
C SER A 127 21.97 1.99 -7.25
N TRP A 128 21.25 1.98 -8.34
CA TRP A 128 20.66 0.77 -8.91
C TRP A 128 21.59 0.04 -9.90
N ILE A 129 22.78 0.58 -10.14
CA ILE A 129 23.81 0.03 -11.03
C ILE A 129 24.94 -0.57 -10.19
#